data_d5e1428b2b244d40825f7dd0d2648da4
#
_entry.id   d5e1428b2b244d40825f7dd0d2648da4
#
_cell.length_a   1.000
_cell.length_b   1.000
_cell.length_c   1.000
_cell.angle_alpha   90.00
_cell.angle_beta   90.00
_cell.angle_gamma   90.00
#
_symmetry.space_group_name_H-M   'P 1'
#
loop_
_entity.id
_entity.type
_entity.pdbx_description
1 polymer ?
#
loop_
_entity_poly.entity_id
_entity_poly.type
_entity_poly.pdbx_seq_one_letter_code
_entity_poly.pdbx_strand_id
1 'polypeptide(L)'
;YFRPHDTAVISVPQKAPATSILRTESPFDTLERVKRVSQEWIKPGHRRGSNTHNVSATISLKQDEWQEAGEWMWNNRDYYNGLSVLPYDGGTYTQAPFEDITEDKYNEMSKVLSDVDLTKVIEAEDNTDLSGEVACAGGACEVV
;
A
#
# COMPACT_ATOMS: atom_id res chain seq x y z
N TYR A 1 11.06 -4.86 -16.64
CA TYR A 1 11.49 -3.71 -17.43
C TYR A 1 12.95 -3.35 -17.11
N PHE A 2 13.26 -3.19 -15.84
CA PHE A 2 14.62 -2.81 -15.41
C PHE A 2 15.53 -4.00 -15.14
N ARG A 3 14.97 -5.18 -14.91
CA ARG A 3 15.70 -6.42 -14.58
C ARG A 3 15.12 -7.63 -15.34
N PRO A 4 15.21 -7.62 -16.69
CA PRO A 4 14.52 -8.61 -17.52
C PRO A 4 15.06 -10.06 -17.40
N HIS A 5 16.22 -10.22 -16.76
CA HIS A 5 16.87 -11.53 -16.61
C HIS A 5 16.61 -12.22 -15.27
N ASP A 6 16.09 -11.50 -14.29
CA ASP A 6 15.90 -12.00 -12.93
C ASP A 6 14.58 -11.61 -12.27
N THR A 7 13.77 -10.77 -12.93
CA THR A 7 12.53 -10.26 -12.37
C THR A 7 11.37 -10.44 -13.35
N ALA A 8 10.31 -11.10 -12.90
CA ALA A 8 9.05 -11.22 -13.63
C ALA A 8 7.96 -10.40 -12.95
N VAL A 9 7.15 -9.69 -13.74
CA VAL A 9 5.94 -9.02 -13.26
C VAL A 9 4.74 -9.83 -13.71
N ILE A 10 3.95 -10.26 -12.75
CA ILE A 10 2.75 -11.06 -12.99
C ILE A 10 1.54 -10.18 -12.72
N SER A 11 0.67 -10.02 -13.72
CA SER A 11 -0.57 -9.27 -13.61
C SER A 11 -1.74 -10.21 -13.37
N VAL A 12 -2.48 -9.98 -12.30
CA VAL A 12 -3.65 -10.77 -11.91
C VAL A 12 -4.87 -9.88 -11.87
N PRO A 13 -5.94 -10.17 -12.65
CA PRO A 13 -7.17 -9.39 -12.60
C PRO A 13 -7.90 -9.65 -11.29
N GLN A 14 -8.37 -8.59 -10.64
CA GLN A 14 -9.14 -8.67 -9.41
C GLN A 14 -10.37 -7.80 -9.52
N LYS A 15 -11.48 -8.26 -8.98
CA LYS A 15 -12.70 -7.48 -8.83
C LYS A 15 -12.84 -7.03 -7.39
N ALA A 16 -12.91 -5.73 -7.18
CA ALA A 16 -13.16 -5.18 -5.86
C ALA A 16 -14.56 -5.60 -5.35
N PRO A 17 -14.70 -6.02 -4.08
CA PRO A 17 -16.00 -6.20 -3.46
C PRO A 17 -16.85 -4.91 -3.52
N ALA A 18 -18.17 -5.04 -3.51
CA ALA A 18 -19.07 -3.89 -3.63
C ALA A 18 -18.90 -2.83 -2.54
N THR A 19 -18.37 -3.22 -1.38
CA THR A 19 -18.11 -2.33 -0.23
C THR A 19 -16.68 -1.80 -0.18
N SER A 20 -15.87 -2.07 -1.20
CA SER A 20 -14.48 -1.63 -1.21
C SER A 20 -14.37 -0.12 -1.34
N ILE A 21 -13.40 0.44 -0.65
CA ILE A 21 -12.97 1.82 -0.83
C ILE A 21 -12.12 1.85 -2.09
N LEU A 22 -12.53 2.66 -3.05
CA LEU A 22 -11.84 2.77 -4.32
C LEU A 22 -10.75 3.85 -4.25
N ARG A 23 -9.77 3.76 -5.14
CA ARG A 23 -8.69 4.75 -5.25
C ARG A 23 -9.15 6.13 -5.73
N THR A 24 -10.44 6.29 -6.00
CA THR A 24 -11.08 7.58 -6.32
C THR A 24 -11.53 8.36 -5.09
N GLU A 25 -11.27 7.83 -3.88
CA GLU A 25 -11.55 8.57 -2.64
C GLU A 25 -10.76 9.88 -2.56
N SER A 26 -11.26 10.82 -1.77
CA SER A 26 -10.56 12.08 -1.57
C SER A 26 -9.29 11.89 -0.71
N PRO A 27 -8.28 12.74 -0.86
CA PRO A 27 -7.10 12.71 0.02
C PRO A 27 -7.48 12.90 1.50
N PHE A 28 -8.56 13.64 1.77
CA PHE A 28 -9.05 13.88 3.13
C PHE A 28 -9.66 12.63 3.76
N ASP A 29 -10.33 11.79 2.99
CA ASP A 29 -10.82 10.49 3.48
C ASP A 29 -9.65 9.59 3.90
N THR A 30 -8.55 9.61 3.16
CA THR A 30 -7.33 8.89 3.53
C THR A 30 -6.70 9.47 4.81
N LEU A 31 -6.61 10.78 4.91
CA LEU A 31 -6.10 11.48 6.11
C LEU A 31 -6.94 11.16 7.35
N GLU A 32 -8.26 11.21 7.25
CA GLU A 32 -9.16 10.85 8.36
C GLU A 32 -9.02 9.37 8.75
N ARG A 33 -8.76 8.48 7.79
CA ARG A 33 -8.49 7.06 8.08
C ARG A 33 -7.17 6.88 8.82
N VAL A 34 -6.11 7.60 8.45
CA VAL A 34 -4.84 7.61 9.18
C VAL A 34 -5.07 8.03 10.63
N LYS A 35 -5.80 9.13 10.84
CA LYS A 35 -6.17 9.61 12.17
C LYS A 35 -6.95 8.55 12.96
N ARG A 36 -7.95 7.95 12.34
CA ARG A 36 -8.78 6.93 12.98
C ARG A 36 -7.97 5.71 13.40
N VAL A 37 -7.11 5.19 12.53
CA VAL A 37 -6.23 4.06 12.87
C VAL A 37 -5.27 4.42 13.99
N SER A 38 -4.73 5.65 13.99
CA SER A 38 -3.91 6.15 15.09
C SER A 38 -4.67 6.15 16.43
N GLN A 39 -5.90 6.66 16.43
CA GLN A 39 -6.72 6.79 17.64
C GLN A 39 -7.25 5.45 18.15
N GLU A 40 -7.71 4.59 17.27
CA GLU A 40 -8.42 3.36 17.63
C GLU A 40 -7.50 2.14 17.76
N TRP A 41 -6.32 2.16 17.14
CA TRP A 41 -5.38 1.04 17.16
C TRP A 41 -4.02 1.40 17.75
N ILE A 42 -3.31 2.39 17.17
CA ILE A 42 -1.93 2.68 17.57
C ILE A 42 -1.85 3.15 19.00
N LYS A 43 -2.59 4.21 19.36
CA LYS A 43 -2.55 4.79 20.70
C LYS A 43 -3.04 3.83 21.79
N PRO A 44 -4.15 3.12 21.64
CA PRO A 44 -4.59 2.15 22.64
C PRO A 44 -3.64 0.95 22.78
N GLY A 45 -2.97 0.56 21.70
CA GLY A 45 -1.99 -0.53 21.69
C GLY A 45 -0.61 -0.16 22.26
N HIS A 46 -0.32 1.13 22.36
CA HIS A 46 0.98 1.61 22.83
C HIS A 46 1.21 1.30 24.32
N ARG A 47 2.39 0.77 24.67
CA ARG A 47 2.70 0.29 26.02
C ARG A 47 3.80 1.08 26.72
N ARG A 48 4.83 1.52 26.00
CA ARG A 48 6.04 2.13 26.61
C ARG A 48 6.70 3.13 25.68
N GLY A 49 7.34 4.14 26.27
CA GLY A 49 8.16 5.12 25.59
C GLY A 49 7.37 6.24 24.91
N SER A 50 8.07 7.15 24.27
CA SER A 50 7.48 8.30 23.57
C SER A 50 7.20 8.00 22.08
N ASN A 51 7.86 6.99 21.52
CA ASN A 51 7.71 6.64 20.10
C ASN A 51 6.57 5.64 19.91
N THR A 52 5.67 5.94 19.00
CA THR A 52 4.55 5.07 18.61
C THR A 52 4.80 4.54 17.19
N HIS A 53 4.09 3.48 16.81
CA HIS A 53 4.04 3.05 15.42
C HIS A 53 3.44 4.15 14.55
N ASN A 54 3.86 4.18 13.29
CA ASN A 54 3.31 5.09 12.28
C ASN A 54 2.27 4.39 11.41
N VAL A 55 1.22 5.10 11.05
CA VAL A 55 0.33 4.68 9.97
C VAL A 55 0.93 5.21 8.67
N SER A 56 1.60 4.34 7.92
CA SER A 56 2.22 4.71 6.65
C SER A 56 1.15 4.95 5.59
N ALA A 57 1.16 6.14 5.00
CA ALA A 57 0.26 6.50 3.92
C ALA A 57 0.94 7.48 2.96
N THR A 58 0.56 7.38 1.69
CA THR A 58 0.90 8.36 0.66
C THR A 58 -0.36 9.11 0.27
N ILE A 59 -0.32 10.42 0.40
CA ILE A 59 -1.43 11.33 0.10
C ILE A 59 -1.11 12.02 -1.21
N SER A 60 -1.92 11.80 -2.23
CA SER A 60 -1.78 12.47 -3.53
C SER A 60 -2.74 13.65 -3.59
N LEU A 61 -2.20 14.87 -3.80
CA LEU A 61 -2.93 16.13 -3.76
C LEU A 61 -2.98 16.78 -5.14
N LYS A 62 -4.16 17.23 -5.52
CA LYS A 62 -4.34 18.16 -6.64
C LYS A 62 -3.85 19.55 -6.24
N GLN A 63 -3.66 20.41 -7.25
CA GLN A 63 -3.09 21.74 -7.04
C GLN A 63 -3.87 22.62 -6.06
N ASP A 64 -5.17 22.47 -5.99
CA ASP A 64 -6.08 23.22 -5.13
C ASP A 64 -6.28 22.63 -3.73
N GLU A 65 -5.77 21.44 -3.47
CA GLU A 65 -5.97 20.73 -2.20
C GLU A 65 -4.82 20.94 -1.20
N TRP A 66 -3.71 21.53 -1.61
CA TRP A 66 -2.49 21.63 -0.79
C TRP A 66 -2.66 22.46 0.48
N GLN A 67 -3.37 23.59 0.38
CA GLN A 67 -3.56 24.45 1.55
C GLN A 67 -4.41 23.76 2.60
N GLU A 68 -5.55 23.20 2.20
CA GLU A 68 -6.48 22.51 3.11
C GLU A 68 -5.82 21.27 3.75
N ALA A 69 -5.07 20.49 2.95
CA ALA A 69 -4.31 19.36 3.48
C ALA A 69 -3.24 19.79 4.50
N GLY A 70 -2.53 20.89 4.24
CA GLY A 70 -1.57 21.47 5.17
C GLY A 70 -2.22 21.91 6.49
N GLU A 71 -3.38 22.55 6.41
CA GLU A 71 -4.17 22.94 7.59
C GLU A 71 -4.66 21.72 8.36
N TRP A 72 -5.17 20.70 7.66
CA TRP A 72 -5.56 19.44 8.29
C TRP A 72 -4.39 18.79 9.00
N MET A 73 -3.24 18.66 8.33
CA MET A 73 -2.03 18.06 8.89
C MET A 73 -1.55 18.80 10.13
N TRP A 74 -1.55 20.13 10.10
CA TRP A 74 -1.17 20.95 11.25
C TRP A 74 -2.11 20.74 12.44
N ASN A 75 -3.42 20.75 12.20
CA ASN A 75 -4.43 20.61 13.25
C ASN A 75 -4.48 19.18 13.83
N ASN A 76 -4.04 18.19 13.09
CA ASN A 76 -4.07 16.78 13.48
C ASN A 76 -2.66 16.17 13.70
N ARG A 77 -1.63 17.01 13.86
CA ARG A 77 -0.22 16.57 13.98
C ARG A 77 0.06 15.53 15.07
N ASP A 78 -0.82 15.41 16.06
CA ASP A 78 -0.69 14.46 17.16
C ASP A 78 -1.18 13.04 16.80
N TYR A 79 -1.68 12.84 15.58
CA TYR A 79 -2.27 11.58 15.13
C TYR A 79 -1.46 10.83 14.08
N TYR A 80 -0.33 11.37 13.67
CA TYR A 80 0.59 10.70 12.75
C TYR A 80 2.04 11.06 13.08
N ASN A 81 2.99 10.18 12.76
CA ASN A 81 4.43 10.45 12.92
C ASN A 81 5.05 10.94 11.61
N GLY A 82 4.59 10.42 10.48
CA GLY A 82 5.02 10.84 9.16
C GLY A 82 4.05 10.38 8.08
N LEU A 83 3.90 11.23 7.06
CA LEU A 83 3.11 11.01 5.86
C LEU A 83 3.91 11.41 4.64
N SER A 84 3.77 10.67 3.55
CA SER A 84 4.26 11.09 2.24
C SER A 84 3.17 11.88 1.53
N VAL A 85 3.50 13.07 1.09
CA VAL A 85 2.57 13.93 0.34
C VAL A 85 3.16 14.20 -1.03
N LEU A 86 2.43 13.83 -2.08
CA LEU A 86 2.86 13.91 -3.47
C LEU A 86 1.85 14.70 -4.32
N PRO A 87 2.31 15.39 -5.36
CA PRO A 87 1.39 15.92 -6.37
C PRO A 87 0.62 14.78 -7.04
N TYR A 88 -0.66 15.00 -7.31
CA TYR A 88 -1.47 14.07 -8.08
C TYR A 88 -1.03 14.08 -9.56
N ASP A 89 -0.55 12.95 -10.04
CA ASP A 89 -0.06 12.76 -11.42
C ASP A 89 -0.99 11.91 -12.30
N GLY A 90 -2.19 11.59 -11.79
CA GLY A 90 -3.12 10.69 -12.47
C GLY A 90 -2.83 9.20 -12.26
N GLY A 91 -1.81 8.85 -11.47
CA GLY A 91 -1.47 7.46 -11.14
C GLY A 91 -0.89 6.65 -12.31
N THR A 92 -0.15 7.31 -13.21
CA THR A 92 0.28 6.75 -14.50
C THR A 92 1.75 6.33 -14.56
N TYR A 93 2.35 5.88 -13.48
CA TYR A 93 3.72 5.39 -13.57
C TYR A 93 3.78 3.93 -14.07
N THR A 94 4.86 3.61 -14.77
CA THR A 94 5.08 2.28 -15.36
C THR A 94 5.13 1.21 -14.28
N GLN A 95 4.35 0.13 -14.47
CA GLN A 95 4.27 -0.99 -13.54
C GLN A 95 3.71 -0.60 -12.16
N ALA A 96 2.65 0.22 -12.14
CA ALA A 96 1.91 0.50 -10.92
C ALA A 96 1.44 -0.82 -10.27
N PRO A 97 1.51 -0.95 -8.93
CA PRO A 97 1.05 -2.15 -8.22
C PRO A 97 -0.44 -2.45 -8.44
N PHE A 98 -1.23 -1.41 -8.68
CA PHE A 98 -2.65 -1.50 -9.01
C PHE A 98 -2.95 -0.61 -10.21
N GLU A 99 -3.67 -1.16 -11.16
CA GLU A 99 -4.09 -0.52 -12.41
C GLU A 99 -5.57 -0.74 -12.61
N ASP A 100 -6.31 0.32 -12.96
CA ASP A 100 -7.72 0.17 -13.31
C ASP A 100 -7.83 -0.44 -14.70
N ILE A 101 -8.65 -1.46 -14.82
CA ILE A 101 -8.91 -2.15 -16.10
C ILE A 101 -10.41 -2.13 -16.40
N THR A 102 -10.75 -2.21 -17.68
CA THR A 102 -12.13 -2.35 -18.12
C THR A 102 -12.68 -3.75 -17.81
N GLU A 103 -14.00 -3.87 -17.78
CA GLU A 103 -14.68 -5.17 -17.62
C GLU A 103 -14.28 -6.16 -18.74
N ASP A 104 -14.16 -5.69 -19.98
CA ASP A 104 -13.71 -6.52 -21.09
C ASP A 104 -12.30 -7.07 -20.88
N LYS A 105 -11.39 -6.22 -20.40
CA LYS A 105 -10.01 -6.62 -20.08
C LYS A 105 -9.96 -7.59 -18.90
N TYR A 106 -10.77 -7.36 -17.86
CA TYR A 106 -10.93 -8.29 -16.76
C TYR A 106 -11.39 -9.66 -17.25
N ASN A 107 -12.44 -9.71 -18.08
CA ASN A 107 -12.97 -10.94 -18.64
C ASN A 107 -11.98 -11.67 -19.54
N GLU A 108 -11.22 -10.93 -20.35
CA GLU A 108 -10.14 -11.48 -21.18
C GLU A 108 -9.07 -12.16 -20.34
N MET A 109 -8.56 -11.45 -19.35
CA MET A 109 -7.50 -11.95 -18.46
C MET A 109 -7.97 -13.13 -17.61
N SER A 110 -9.21 -13.09 -17.13
CA SER A 110 -9.78 -14.15 -16.32
C SER A 110 -9.92 -15.49 -17.05
N LYS A 111 -10.04 -15.47 -18.38
CA LYS A 111 -10.16 -16.72 -19.19
C LYS A 111 -8.90 -17.60 -19.15
N VAL A 112 -7.75 -17.00 -18.90
CA VAL A 112 -6.46 -17.73 -18.86
C VAL A 112 -6.03 -18.12 -17.45
N LEU A 113 -6.79 -17.70 -16.45
CA LEU A 113 -6.56 -18.10 -15.06
C LEU A 113 -7.15 -19.49 -14.82
N SER A 114 -6.46 -20.25 -14.00
CA SER A 114 -6.95 -21.52 -13.47
C SER A 114 -6.92 -21.46 -11.94
N ASP A 115 -7.78 -22.23 -11.30
CA ASP A 115 -7.76 -22.39 -9.87
C ASP A 115 -6.45 -23.03 -9.42
N VAL A 116 -5.80 -22.43 -8.44
CA VAL A 116 -4.60 -22.96 -7.81
C VAL A 116 -5.00 -23.66 -6.52
N ASP A 117 -4.83 -24.97 -6.50
CA ASP A 117 -5.06 -25.78 -5.32
C ASP A 117 -3.76 -25.87 -4.51
N LEU A 118 -3.62 -25.03 -3.50
CA LEU A 118 -2.43 -24.98 -2.65
C LEU A 118 -2.22 -26.25 -1.83
N THR A 119 -3.24 -27.09 -1.69
CA THR A 119 -3.10 -28.40 -0.98
C THR A 119 -2.28 -29.40 -1.78
N LYS A 120 -2.09 -29.15 -3.08
CA LYS A 120 -1.27 -29.99 -3.98
C LYS A 120 0.17 -29.53 -4.10
N VAL A 121 0.51 -28.41 -3.49
CA VAL A 121 1.90 -27.93 -3.43
C VAL A 121 2.65 -28.79 -2.42
N ILE A 122 3.65 -29.50 -2.90
CA ILE A 122 4.56 -30.30 -2.06
C ILE A 122 5.90 -29.59 -2.09
N GLU A 123 6.28 -29.05 -0.95
CA GLU A 123 7.59 -28.44 -0.74
C GLU A 123 8.51 -29.50 -0.12
N ALA A 124 9.46 -29.99 -0.91
CA ALA A 124 10.37 -31.05 -0.46
C ALA A 124 11.57 -30.50 0.32
N GLU A 125 11.99 -29.28 -0.02
CA GLU A 125 13.11 -28.59 0.60
C GLU A 125 12.82 -27.09 0.62
N ASP A 126 13.19 -26.43 1.72
CA ASP A 126 13.17 -24.97 1.83
C ASP A 126 14.55 -24.44 1.43
N ASN A 127 14.65 -23.92 0.21
CA ASN A 127 15.87 -23.30 -0.31
C ASN A 127 15.81 -21.76 -0.24
N THR A 128 14.95 -21.20 0.61
CA THR A 128 14.81 -19.76 0.77
C THR A 128 16.06 -19.21 1.47
N ASP A 129 16.81 -18.38 0.76
CA ASP A 129 17.92 -17.63 1.33
C ASP A 129 17.54 -16.16 1.44
N LEU A 130 17.27 -15.70 2.65
CA LEU A 130 16.92 -14.32 2.98
C LEU A 130 18.13 -13.48 3.41
N SER A 131 19.34 -13.99 3.31
CA SER A 131 20.56 -13.30 3.77
C SER A 131 20.86 -11.99 3.02
N GLY A 132 20.31 -11.82 1.82
CA GLY A 132 20.43 -10.61 1.03
C GLY A 132 19.18 -9.72 1.00
N GLU A 133 18.12 -10.10 1.70
CA GLU A 133 16.88 -9.32 1.73
C GLU A 133 16.94 -8.21 2.77
N VAL A 134 16.66 -6.99 2.33
CA VAL A 134 16.50 -5.85 3.23
C VAL A 134 15.13 -5.97 3.90
N ALA A 135 15.07 -6.64 5.03
CA ALA A 135 13.84 -6.80 5.79
C ALA A 135 13.82 -5.88 7.00
N CYS A 136 12.65 -5.32 7.30
CA CYS A 136 12.42 -4.69 8.60
C CYS A 136 12.31 -5.78 9.67
N ALA A 137 13.42 -6.13 10.31
CA ALA A 137 13.44 -7.03 11.44
C ALA A 137 13.20 -6.26 12.73
N GLY A 138 12.03 -6.45 13.37
CA GLY A 138 11.79 -6.01 14.74
C GLY A 138 11.81 -4.51 14.98
N GLY A 139 11.47 -3.68 13.99
CA GLY A 139 11.34 -2.23 14.14
C GLY A 139 12.60 -1.42 13.83
N ALA A 140 13.65 -2.05 13.31
CA ALA A 140 14.80 -1.36 12.74
C ALA A 140 14.90 -1.67 11.24
N CYS A 141 14.97 -0.62 10.40
CA CYS A 141 15.40 -0.77 9.02
C CYS A 141 16.93 -0.75 9.01
N GLU A 142 17.56 -1.87 8.72
CA GLU A 142 18.98 -1.86 8.39
C GLU A 142 19.09 -1.38 6.93
N VAL A 143 19.54 -0.14 6.77
CA VAL A 143 20.03 0.38 5.51
C VAL A 143 21.53 0.09 5.48
N VAL A 144 21.92 -0.82 4.64
CA VAL A 144 23.35 -1.06 4.33
C VAL A 144 23.77 -0.13 3.22
#